data_2ce2c6d87d98a50a4cd5a1515dde696f
#
_entry.id   2ce2c6d87d98a50a4cd5a1515dde696f
#
_cell.length_a   1.000
_cell.length_b   1.000
_cell.length_c   1.000
_cell.angle_alpha   90.00
_cell.angle_beta   90.00
_cell.angle_gamma   90.00
#
_symmetry.space_group_name_H-M   'P 1'
#
loop_
_entity.id
_entity.type
_entity.pdbx_description
1 polymer ?
#
loop_
_entity_poly.entity_id
_entity_poly.type
_entity_poly.pdbx_seq_one_letter_code
_entity_poly.pdbx_strand_id
1 'polypeptide(L)'
;TLREDALQLLLDMREKLAALTQDRVGEAFHDALFAKERAQEYFATGVYTLRERADAEQLYLTTLNALAGAIGDDRASYPEIAAHLETTLVDRYFRNFSIFQSVPDNWAIDQLFPIMPIHRLGEVPERRGTIQDVTCDSDGVIDRFTGGRKGKPSLELHPWREGEPYILGIFL
;
A
#
# COMPACT_ATOMS: atom_id res chain seq x y z
N THR A 1 -24.86 -16.98 -14.64
CA THR A 1 -25.44 -15.61 -14.42
C THR A 1 -24.35 -14.68 -13.92
N LEU A 2 -24.56 -13.34 -14.04
CA LEU A 2 -23.60 -12.34 -13.56
C LEU A 2 -23.20 -12.55 -12.08
N ARG A 3 -24.15 -13.03 -11.25
CA ARG A 3 -23.90 -13.36 -9.85
C ARG A 3 -23.02 -14.61 -9.68
N GLU A 4 -23.24 -15.65 -10.50
CA GLU A 4 -22.41 -16.86 -10.50
C GLU A 4 -20.99 -16.54 -10.97
N ASP A 5 -20.86 -15.74 -12.03
CA ASP A 5 -19.55 -15.30 -12.55
C ASP A 5 -18.77 -14.50 -11.49
N ALA A 6 -19.47 -13.66 -10.72
CA ALA A 6 -18.88 -12.88 -9.63
C ALA A 6 -18.39 -13.77 -8.47
N LEU A 7 -19.16 -14.80 -8.08
CA LEU A 7 -18.71 -15.75 -7.06
C LEU A 7 -17.57 -16.63 -7.55
N GLN A 8 -17.58 -17.01 -8.83
CA GLN A 8 -16.49 -17.76 -9.44
C GLN A 8 -15.18 -16.94 -9.40
N LEU A 9 -15.22 -15.63 -9.61
CA LEU A 9 -14.03 -14.77 -9.51
C LEU A 9 -13.31 -14.92 -8.16
N LEU A 10 -14.04 -14.96 -7.03
CA LEU A 10 -13.43 -15.15 -5.71
C LEU A 10 -12.78 -16.54 -5.55
N LEU A 11 -13.39 -17.57 -6.13
CA LEU A 11 -12.81 -18.91 -6.14
C LEU A 11 -11.53 -18.94 -6.97
N ASP A 12 -11.57 -18.38 -8.17
CA ASP A 12 -10.42 -18.30 -9.07
C ASP A 12 -9.24 -17.55 -8.43
N MET A 13 -9.52 -16.44 -7.71
CA MET A 13 -8.49 -15.70 -6.97
C MET A 13 -7.81 -16.59 -5.91
N ARG A 14 -8.57 -17.39 -5.18
CA ARG A 14 -8.02 -18.32 -4.17
C ARG A 14 -7.20 -19.44 -4.80
N GLU A 15 -7.69 -20.02 -5.87
CA GLU A 15 -6.98 -21.10 -6.59
C GLU A 15 -5.66 -20.59 -7.18
N LYS A 16 -5.67 -19.42 -7.83
CA LYS A 16 -4.47 -18.80 -8.41
C LYS A 16 -3.45 -18.44 -7.34
N LEU A 17 -3.89 -17.92 -6.18
CA LEU A 17 -3.00 -17.67 -5.05
C LEU A 17 -2.36 -18.97 -4.53
N ALA A 18 -3.13 -20.05 -4.40
CA ALA A 18 -2.63 -21.35 -3.96
C ALA A 18 -1.66 -21.99 -4.96
N ALA A 19 -1.83 -21.71 -6.26
CA ALA A 19 -1.01 -22.22 -7.35
C ALA A 19 0.17 -21.30 -7.74
N LEU A 20 0.44 -20.22 -6.95
CA LEU A 20 1.49 -19.27 -7.25
C LEU A 20 2.87 -19.94 -7.18
N THR A 21 3.62 -19.83 -8.26
CA THR A 21 5.00 -20.30 -8.40
C THR A 21 5.88 -19.17 -8.94
N GLN A 22 7.19 -19.28 -8.76
CA GLN A 22 8.13 -18.20 -9.14
C GLN A 22 8.16 -17.95 -10.65
N ASP A 23 7.94 -18.95 -11.47
CA ASP A 23 7.88 -18.84 -12.93
C ASP A 23 6.61 -18.17 -13.46
N ARG A 24 5.58 -18.02 -12.63
CA ARG A 24 4.28 -17.41 -12.99
C ARG A 24 4.00 -16.07 -12.32
N VAL A 25 5.02 -15.43 -11.75
CA VAL A 25 4.89 -14.15 -11.02
C VAL A 25 4.21 -13.06 -11.87
N GLY A 26 4.64 -12.89 -13.13
CA GLY A 26 4.06 -11.88 -14.02
C GLY A 26 2.59 -12.13 -14.34
N GLU A 27 2.22 -13.37 -14.65
CA GLU A 27 0.84 -13.76 -14.93
C GLU A 27 -0.04 -13.55 -13.68
N ALA A 28 0.41 -14.02 -12.53
CA ALA A 28 -0.32 -13.88 -11.28
C ALA A 28 -0.53 -12.41 -10.85
N PHE A 29 0.42 -11.53 -11.16
CA PHE A 29 0.30 -10.09 -10.92
C PHE A 29 -0.81 -9.46 -11.76
N HIS A 30 -0.81 -9.70 -13.08
CA HIS A 30 -1.84 -9.16 -13.97
C HIS A 30 -3.23 -9.73 -13.68
N ASP A 31 -3.31 -11.02 -13.34
CA ASP A 31 -4.55 -11.66 -12.91
C ASP A 31 -5.10 -11.03 -11.62
N ALA A 32 -4.24 -10.71 -10.66
CA ALA A 32 -4.64 -10.06 -9.41
C ALA A 32 -5.18 -8.63 -9.65
N LEU A 33 -4.54 -7.86 -10.53
CA LEU A 33 -5.02 -6.53 -10.93
C LEU A 33 -6.39 -6.61 -11.60
N PHE A 34 -6.52 -7.48 -12.61
CA PHE A 34 -7.78 -7.70 -13.30
C PHE A 34 -8.91 -8.10 -12.34
N ALA A 35 -8.64 -9.06 -11.45
CA ALA A 35 -9.62 -9.53 -10.48
C ALA A 35 -10.06 -8.43 -9.51
N LYS A 36 -9.13 -7.57 -9.07
CA LYS A 36 -9.44 -6.40 -8.24
C LYS A 36 -10.39 -5.44 -8.97
N GLU A 37 -10.09 -5.08 -10.22
CA GLU A 37 -10.94 -4.18 -11.02
C GLU A 37 -12.35 -4.76 -11.22
N ARG A 38 -12.45 -6.04 -11.58
CA ARG A 38 -13.73 -6.74 -11.72
C ARG A 38 -14.52 -6.77 -10.41
N ALA A 39 -13.86 -7.01 -9.28
CA ALA A 39 -14.52 -6.98 -7.97
C ALA A 39 -15.06 -5.59 -7.61
N GLN A 40 -14.36 -4.52 -8.01
CA GLN A 40 -14.84 -3.15 -7.86
C GLN A 40 -16.10 -2.89 -8.71
N GLU A 41 -16.10 -3.32 -9.96
CA GLU A 41 -17.27 -3.22 -10.83
C GLU A 41 -18.48 -4.00 -10.29
N TYR A 42 -18.28 -5.23 -9.83
CA TYR A 42 -19.34 -6.03 -9.22
C TYR A 42 -19.92 -5.39 -7.97
N PHE A 43 -19.09 -4.74 -7.16
CA PHE A 43 -19.58 -3.98 -6.00
C PHE A 43 -20.33 -2.71 -6.44
N ALA A 44 -19.80 -1.93 -7.36
CA ALA A 44 -20.42 -0.70 -7.85
C ALA A 44 -21.79 -0.95 -8.52
N THR A 45 -21.96 -2.12 -9.15
CA THR A 45 -23.22 -2.54 -9.79
C THR A 45 -24.16 -3.31 -8.86
N GLY A 46 -23.81 -3.44 -7.56
CA GLY A 46 -24.65 -4.13 -6.57
C GLY A 46 -24.66 -5.65 -6.69
N VAL A 47 -23.76 -6.25 -7.48
CA VAL A 47 -23.61 -7.71 -7.60
C VAL A 47 -22.91 -8.28 -6.40
N TYR A 48 -21.84 -7.63 -5.92
CA TYR A 48 -21.18 -7.98 -4.66
C TYR A 48 -21.81 -7.27 -3.47
N THR A 49 -21.89 -7.99 -2.36
CA THR A 49 -22.09 -7.42 -1.03
C THR A 49 -20.79 -6.76 -0.55
N LEU A 50 -20.87 -5.92 0.48
CA LEU A 50 -19.69 -5.32 1.11
C LEU A 50 -18.70 -6.39 1.62
N ARG A 51 -19.23 -7.51 2.12
CA ARG A 51 -18.38 -8.63 2.59
C ARG A 51 -17.59 -9.26 1.45
N GLU A 52 -18.24 -9.55 0.32
CA GLU A 52 -17.56 -10.11 -0.85
C GLU A 52 -16.54 -9.15 -1.45
N ARG A 53 -16.83 -7.85 -1.42
CA ARG A 53 -15.86 -6.81 -1.79
C ARG A 53 -14.65 -6.82 -0.87
N ALA A 54 -14.85 -6.95 0.44
CA ALA A 54 -13.77 -7.05 1.42
C ALA A 54 -12.95 -8.34 1.25
N ASP A 55 -13.62 -9.48 0.98
CA ASP A 55 -12.94 -10.75 0.70
C ASP A 55 -12.06 -10.67 -0.56
N ALA A 56 -12.53 -10.01 -1.63
CA ALA A 56 -11.74 -9.77 -2.84
C ALA A 56 -10.51 -8.90 -2.57
N GLU A 57 -10.67 -7.83 -1.79
CA GLU A 57 -9.56 -6.94 -1.41
C GLU A 57 -8.52 -7.70 -0.57
N GLN A 58 -8.97 -8.50 0.39
CA GLN A 58 -8.08 -9.32 1.22
C GLN A 58 -7.30 -10.34 0.37
N LEU A 59 -7.95 -10.99 -0.58
CA LEU A 59 -7.29 -11.92 -1.52
C LEU A 59 -6.26 -11.21 -2.39
N TYR A 60 -6.60 -10.04 -2.90
CA TYR A 60 -5.69 -9.22 -3.68
C TYR A 60 -4.43 -8.85 -2.87
N LEU A 61 -4.58 -8.31 -1.66
CA LEU A 61 -3.45 -7.95 -0.81
C LEU A 61 -2.62 -9.17 -0.40
N THR A 62 -3.27 -10.31 -0.15
CA THR A 62 -2.56 -11.56 0.15
C THR A 62 -1.74 -12.05 -1.05
N THR A 63 -2.29 -11.92 -2.26
CA THR A 63 -1.56 -12.24 -3.51
C THR A 63 -0.36 -11.31 -3.69
N LEU A 64 -0.51 -10.00 -3.46
CA LEU A 64 0.61 -9.06 -3.56
C LEU A 64 1.72 -9.39 -2.54
N ASN A 65 1.38 -9.76 -1.31
CA ASN A 65 2.38 -10.19 -0.32
C ASN A 65 3.08 -11.48 -0.73
N ALA A 66 2.36 -12.45 -1.31
CA ALA A 66 2.96 -13.66 -1.84
C ALA A 66 3.90 -13.38 -3.03
N LEU A 67 3.50 -12.47 -3.93
CA LEU A 67 4.35 -11.99 -5.04
C LEU A 67 5.61 -11.30 -4.51
N ALA A 68 5.50 -10.45 -3.48
CA ALA A 68 6.65 -9.82 -2.84
C ALA A 68 7.64 -10.86 -2.29
N GLY A 69 7.14 -11.93 -1.68
CA GLY A 69 7.96 -13.05 -1.23
C GLY A 69 8.60 -13.83 -2.39
N ALA A 70 7.86 -14.05 -3.48
CA ALA A 70 8.33 -14.80 -4.64
C ALA A 70 9.45 -14.08 -5.41
N ILE A 71 9.35 -12.74 -5.58
CA ILE A 71 10.41 -11.96 -6.23
C ILE A 71 11.60 -11.70 -5.30
N GLY A 72 11.41 -11.69 -3.97
CA GLY A 72 12.46 -11.48 -2.99
C GLY A 72 13.36 -10.28 -3.33
N ASP A 73 14.67 -10.51 -3.44
CA ASP A 73 15.66 -9.49 -3.79
C ASP A 73 15.79 -9.25 -5.31
N ASP A 74 15.20 -10.12 -6.15
CA ASP A 74 15.26 -10.01 -7.62
C ASP A 74 14.26 -9.00 -8.20
N ARG A 75 14.20 -7.82 -7.59
CA ARG A 75 13.31 -6.73 -8.01
C ARG A 75 13.69 -6.16 -9.37
N ALA A 76 14.94 -6.29 -9.76
CA ALA A 76 15.44 -5.79 -11.04
C ALA A 76 14.85 -6.53 -12.24
N SER A 77 14.53 -7.82 -12.10
CA SER A 77 13.87 -8.63 -13.13
C SER A 77 12.36 -8.33 -13.25
N TYR A 78 11.76 -7.70 -12.22
CA TYR A 78 10.32 -7.41 -12.16
C TYR A 78 10.05 -5.93 -11.81
N PRO A 79 10.54 -4.94 -12.59
CA PRO A 79 10.51 -3.53 -12.21
C PRO A 79 9.09 -2.97 -12.03
N GLU A 80 8.14 -3.39 -12.88
CA GLU A 80 6.74 -2.98 -12.78
C GLU A 80 6.08 -3.51 -11.50
N ILE A 81 6.25 -4.79 -11.23
CA ILE A 81 5.71 -5.44 -10.03
C ILE A 81 6.32 -4.81 -8.79
N ALA A 82 7.65 -4.65 -8.74
CA ALA A 82 8.35 -4.04 -7.62
C ALA A 82 7.84 -2.62 -7.31
N ALA A 83 7.66 -1.79 -8.35
CA ALA A 83 7.12 -0.44 -8.19
C ALA A 83 5.68 -0.45 -7.66
N HIS A 84 4.84 -1.36 -8.16
CA HIS A 84 3.47 -1.51 -7.68
C HIS A 84 3.41 -1.97 -6.21
N LEU A 85 4.23 -2.95 -5.84
CA LEU A 85 4.33 -3.44 -4.45
C LEU A 85 4.81 -2.33 -3.50
N GLU A 86 5.81 -1.54 -3.92
CA GLU A 86 6.33 -0.41 -3.13
C GLU A 86 5.31 0.67 -2.83
N THR A 87 4.29 0.84 -3.66
CA THR A 87 3.23 1.82 -3.46
C THR A 87 1.99 1.24 -2.79
N THR A 88 1.70 -0.04 -3.01
CA THR A 88 0.46 -0.68 -2.53
C THR A 88 0.61 -1.32 -1.16
N LEU A 89 1.78 -1.92 -0.86
CA LEU A 89 2.02 -2.64 0.41
C LEU A 89 2.66 -1.78 1.50
N VAL A 90 2.60 -0.45 1.38
CA VAL A 90 3.09 0.46 2.41
C VAL A 90 2.05 0.65 3.52
N ASP A 91 2.51 0.75 4.75
CA ASP A 91 1.68 1.10 5.89
C ASP A 91 1.24 2.57 5.82
N ARG A 92 0.06 2.87 6.34
CA ARG A 92 -0.45 4.24 6.44
C ARG A 92 -0.38 4.68 7.89
N TYR A 93 0.50 5.66 8.17
CA TYR A 93 0.69 6.19 9.51
C TYR A 93 -0.12 7.48 9.66
N PHE A 94 -1.30 7.36 10.27
CA PHE A 94 -2.15 8.52 10.58
C PHE A 94 -1.55 9.34 11.72
N ARG A 95 -1.55 10.67 11.56
CA ARG A 95 -0.96 11.62 12.50
C ARG A 95 -1.99 12.65 12.96
N ASN A 96 -1.75 13.19 14.15
CA ASN A 96 -2.61 14.16 14.82
C ASN A 96 -2.27 15.61 14.45
N PHE A 97 -1.99 15.88 13.18
CA PHE A 97 -1.76 17.23 12.66
C PHE A 97 -2.37 17.36 11.27
N SER A 98 -2.56 18.60 10.81
CA SER A 98 -3.00 18.86 9.44
C SER A 98 -1.80 19.08 8.53
N ILE A 99 -1.66 18.30 7.47
CA ILE A 99 -0.63 18.50 6.44
C ILE A 99 -0.82 19.85 5.76
N PHE A 100 -2.06 20.24 5.49
CA PHE A 100 -2.38 21.52 4.85
C PHE A 100 -1.96 22.74 5.67
N GLN A 101 -2.13 22.67 7.00
CA GLN A 101 -1.78 23.80 7.88
C GLN A 101 -0.31 23.77 8.29
N SER A 102 0.24 22.58 8.54
CA SER A 102 1.57 22.46 9.17
C SER A 102 2.72 22.39 8.17
N VAL A 103 2.48 21.86 6.97
CA VAL A 103 3.48 21.74 5.91
C VAL A 103 2.89 22.13 4.55
N PRO A 104 2.44 23.39 4.40
CA PRO A 104 1.73 23.84 3.21
C PRO A 104 2.57 23.71 1.93
N ASP A 105 3.87 23.90 2.02
CA ASP A 105 4.75 23.82 0.84
C ASP A 105 4.90 22.42 0.29
N ASN A 106 4.59 21.37 1.08
CA ASN A 106 4.61 19.99 0.61
C ASN A 106 3.57 19.77 -0.49
N TRP A 107 2.33 20.24 -0.29
CA TRP A 107 1.25 20.05 -1.25
C TRP A 107 1.13 21.21 -2.26
N ALA A 108 1.51 22.43 -1.88
CA ALA A 108 1.35 23.62 -2.74
C ALA A 108 2.42 23.72 -3.84
N ILE A 109 3.66 23.31 -3.53
CA ILE A 109 4.81 23.45 -4.44
C ILE A 109 5.68 22.19 -4.52
N ASP A 110 5.16 21.05 -4.06
CA ASP A 110 5.89 19.77 -4.04
C ASP A 110 7.23 19.79 -3.26
N GLN A 111 7.35 20.65 -2.25
CA GLN A 111 8.54 20.72 -1.41
C GLN A 111 8.69 19.44 -0.60
N LEU A 112 9.86 18.80 -0.72
CA LEU A 112 10.19 17.65 0.10
C LEU A 112 10.93 18.08 1.35
N PHE A 113 10.42 17.66 2.52
CA PHE A 113 11.06 17.86 3.81
C PHE A 113 11.72 16.57 4.29
N PRO A 114 12.90 16.63 4.93
CA PRO A 114 13.42 15.50 5.68
C PRO A 114 12.46 15.12 6.80
N ILE A 115 12.05 13.86 6.84
CA ILE A 115 11.17 13.31 7.88
C ILE A 115 11.81 12.04 8.41
N MET A 116 11.87 11.89 9.74
CA MET A 116 12.41 10.68 10.37
C MET A 116 11.85 10.49 11.78
N PRO A 117 11.85 9.25 12.29
CA PRO A 117 11.63 9.01 13.71
C PRO A 117 12.68 9.76 14.55
N ILE A 118 12.26 10.39 15.64
CA ILE A 118 13.16 11.10 16.58
C ILE A 118 13.38 10.34 17.89
N HIS A 119 12.86 9.15 18.00
CA HIS A 119 13.12 8.20 19.10
C HIS A 119 13.23 6.79 18.56
N ARG A 120 13.58 5.82 19.40
CA ARG A 120 13.87 4.43 19.00
C ARG A 120 15.01 4.34 17.97
N LEU A 121 15.95 5.29 18.03
CA LEU A 121 17.05 5.43 17.06
C LEU A 121 18.06 4.26 17.11
N GLY A 122 18.02 3.45 18.14
CA GLY A 122 18.81 2.21 18.23
C GLY A 122 18.12 0.97 17.66
N GLU A 123 16.88 1.10 17.20
CA GLU A 123 16.11 0.01 16.58
C GLU A 123 16.17 0.12 15.05
N VAL A 124 16.24 -1.03 14.38
CA VAL A 124 16.17 -1.07 12.92
C VAL A 124 14.71 -0.89 12.48
N PRO A 125 14.40 0.06 11.57
CA PRO A 125 13.07 0.18 11.01
C PRO A 125 12.71 -1.05 10.17
N GLU A 126 11.61 -1.72 10.50
CA GLU A 126 11.14 -2.94 9.82
C GLU A 126 9.93 -2.70 8.91
N ARG A 127 9.41 -1.46 8.93
CA ARG A 127 8.22 -1.06 8.16
C ARG A 127 8.55 0.03 7.17
N ARG A 128 7.73 0.12 6.15
CA ARG A 128 7.71 1.25 5.22
C ARG A 128 6.33 1.85 5.22
N GLY A 129 6.25 3.17 5.25
CA GLY A 129 4.96 3.82 5.36
C GLY A 129 4.89 5.20 4.71
N THR A 130 3.66 5.62 4.45
CA THR A 130 3.29 6.99 4.13
C THR A 130 2.73 7.68 5.37
N ILE A 131 2.77 9.01 5.39
CA ILE A 131 2.20 9.80 6.49
C ILE A 131 0.88 10.37 6.01
N GLN A 132 -0.16 10.21 6.83
CA GLN A 132 -1.50 10.69 6.51
C GLN A 132 -2.08 11.47 7.67
N ASP A 133 -2.91 12.45 7.35
CA ASP A 133 -3.80 13.10 8.31
C ASP A 133 -5.26 12.71 8.04
N VAL A 134 -6.13 13.02 8.97
CA VAL A 134 -7.58 12.98 8.81
C VAL A 134 -8.11 14.29 9.34
N THR A 135 -8.61 15.15 8.46
CA THR A 135 -9.24 16.41 8.80
C THR A 135 -10.67 16.46 8.28
N CYS A 136 -11.46 17.42 8.75
CA CYS A 136 -12.83 17.59 8.29
C CYS A 136 -12.92 17.97 6.80
N ASP A 137 -11.84 18.51 6.23
CA ASP A 137 -11.85 19.06 4.87
C ASP A 137 -11.13 18.14 3.85
N SER A 138 -10.22 17.27 4.31
CA SER A 138 -9.41 16.46 3.40
C SER A 138 -8.65 15.34 4.12
N ASP A 139 -8.23 14.38 3.33
CA ASP A 139 -7.26 13.35 3.69
C ASP A 139 -5.89 13.76 3.12
N GLY A 140 -5.09 14.49 3.90
CA GLY A 140 -3.74 14.87 3.49
C GLY A 140 -2.80 13.68 3.50
N VAL A 141 -1.91 13.61 2.50
CA VAL A 141 -0.93 12.52 2.35
C VAL A 141 0.45 13.07 2.04
N ILE A 142 1.46 12.57 2.75
CA ILE A 142 2.87 12.70 2.35
C ILE A 142 3.33 11.30 1.91
N ASP A 143 3.51 11.12 0.63
CA ASP A 143 3.92 9.88 -0.04
C ASP A 143 5.21 10.04 -0.85
N ARG A 144 5.87 11.20 -0.72
CA ARG A 144 7.20 11.46 -1.29
C ARG A 144 8.12 12.06 -0.21
N PHE A 145 9.27 11.44 -0.06
CA PHE A 145 10.23 11.76 0.98
C PHE A 145 11.60 12.08 0.38
N THR A 146 12.43 12.81 1.10
CA THR A 146 13.80 13.10 0.69
C THR A 146 14.60 11.80 0.53
N GLY A 147 15.41 11.74 -0.54
CA GLY A 147 16.28 10.60 -0.87
C GLY A 147 16.24 10.25 -2.35
N GLY A 148 17.40 9.96 -2.93
CA GLY A 148 17.54 9.73 -4.36
C GLY A 148 17.20 10.95 -5.23
N ARG A 149 17.26 10.79 -6.57
CA ARG A 149 17.02 11.91 -7.51
C ARG A 149 15.56 12.37 -7.61
N LYS A 150 14.61 11.49 -7.31
CA LYS A 150 13.16 11.76 -7.46
C LYS A 150 12.40 11.69 -6.13
N GLY A 151 13.10 11.53 -5.01
CA GLY A 151 12.49 11.21 -3.72
C GLY A 151 12.22 9.71 -3.55
N LYS A 152 11.86 9.30 -2.33
CA LYS A 152 11.42 7.95 -1.99
C LYS A 152 9.90 7.90 -1.90
N PRO A 153 9.22 6.81 -2.32
CA PRO A 153 7.76 6.67 -2.21
C PRO A 153 7.28 6.30 -0.80
N SER A 154 8.18 6.00 0.11
CA SER A 154 7.86 5.61 1.49
C SER A 154 9.02 5.91 2.42
N LEU A 155 8.70 6.03 3.70
CA LEU A 155 9.65 6.26 4.79
C LEU A 155 9.92 4.96 5.54
N GLU A 156 11.15 4.73 5.95
CA GLU A 156 11.51 3.64 6.86
C GLU A 156 11.02 3.96 8.27
N LEU A 157 10.14 3.10 8.81
CA LEU A 157 9.45 3.32 10.08
C LEU A 157 9.53 2.08 10.97
N HIS A 158 9.35 2.26 12.27
CA HIS A 158 9.24 1.16 13.22
C HIS A 158 7.79 0.67 13.31
N PRO A 159 7.56 -0.60 13.65
CA PRO A 159 6.23 -1.10 13.96
C PRO A 159 5.57 -0.26 15.04
N TRP A 160 4.28 0.07 14.86
CA TRP A 160 3.50 0.72 15.91
C TRP A 160 3.34 -0.23 17.11
N ARG A 161 3.40 0.34 18.33
CA ARG A 161 3.19 -0.38 19.59
C ARG A 161 2.09 0.30 20.36
N GLU A 162 1.11 -0.48 20.81
CA GLU A 162 -0.01 0.05 21.59
C GLU A 162 0.49 0.67 22.88
N GLY A 163 -0.05 1.87 23.21
CA GLY A 163 0.32 2.61 24.41
C GLY A 163 1.66 3.35 24.33
N GLU A 164 2.46 3.17 23.29
CA GLU A 164 3.71 3.91 23.09
C GLU A 164 3.54 5.04 22.08
N PRO A 165 3.88 6.30 22.44
CA PRO A 165 3.87 7.38 21.46
C PRO A 165 4.96 7.14 20.42
N TYR A 166 4.62 7.32 19.12
CA TYR A 166 5.57 7.23 18.03
C TYR A 166 5.74 8.61 17.38
N ILE A 167 6.89 9.22 17.57
CA ILE A 167 7.12 10.64 17.23
C ILE A 167 8.02 10.72 16.00
N LEU A 168 7.56 11.47 14.99
CA LEU A 168 8.33 11.83 13.81
C LEU A 168 8.73 13.30 13.87
N GLY A 169 9.95 13.60 13.48
CA GLY A 169 10.42 14.97 13.24
C GLY A 169 10.27 15.32 11.77
N ILE A 170 9.73 16.50 11.47
CA ILE A 170 9.72 17.13 10.15
C ILE A 170 10.67 18.32 10.22
N PHE A 171 11.69 18.33 9.37
CA PHE A 171 12.72 19.36 9.36
C PHE A 171 12.42 20.34 8.22
N LEU A 172 11.93 21.52 8.60
CA LEU A 172 11.51 22.60 7.70
C LEU A 172 12.69 23.50 7.32
#